data_f5d2590cf7d71bc4f7d34981eff23f4d
#
_entry.id   f5d2590cf7d71bc4f7d34981eff23f4d
#
_cell.length_a   1.000
_cell.length_b   1.000
_cell.length_c   1.000
_cell.angle_alpha   90.00
_cell.angle_beta   90.00
_cell.angle_gamma   90.00
#
_symmetry.space_group_name_H-M   'P 1'
#
loop_
_entity.id
_entity.type
_entity.pdbx_description
1 polymer ?
#
loop_
_entity_poly.entity_id
_entity_poly.type
_entity_poly.pdbx_seq_one_letter_code
_entity_poly.pdbx_strand_id
1 'polypeptide(L)'
;MRLTLPDFFAELDGFTERIPLDFLTHRLTKLEVSLDEFRQYLQFGANTYRRNLIHEGLCYQALVLCWRSGQRSPIHDHRGSTCGVRVLSGVAIETLFDQTEGGWIYATGSHALGENQVCGSQDSDIHQVSNLRPRGENLVSLHIYSPALLVMGTYSLTDVTRGEFTDPIYAFADGAGI
;
A
#
# COMPACT_ATOMS: atom_id res chain seq x y z
N MET A 1 -14.36 -7.26 -20.83
CA MET A 1 -12.99 -7.77 -21.06
C MET A 1 -12.34 -7.85 -19.69
N ARG A 2 -11.69 -8.98 -19.36
CA ARG A 2 -11.00 -9.14 -18.09
C ARG A 2 -9.77 -8.22 -18.08
N LEU A 3 -9.53 -7.48 -17.02
CA LEU A 3 -8.31 -6.70 -16.85
C LEU A 3 -7.24 -7.58 -16.21
N THR A 4 -6.27 -8.03 -16.99
CA THR A 4 -5.15 -8.82 -16.48
C THR A 4 -4.09 -7.91 -15.85
N LEU A 5 -3.15 -8.48 -15.08
CA LEU A 5 -2.05 -7.71 -14.48
C LEU A 5 -1.17 -7.01 -15.53
N PRO A 6 -0.77 -7.68 -16.65
CA PRO A 6 -0.05 -7.00 -17.72
C PRO A 6 -0.84 -5.86 -18.39
N ASP A 7 -2.14 -6.06 -18.66
CA ASP A 7 -2.97 -5.01 -19.24
C ASP A 7 -3.13 -3.80 -18.29
N PHE A 8 -3.27 -4.09 -16.99
CA PHE A 8 -3.34 -3.06 -15.96
C PHE A 8 -2.06 -2.21 -15.94
N PHE A 9 -0.87 -2.84 -15.93
CA PHE A 9 0.38 -2.09 -15.98
C PHE A 9 0.55 -1.33 -17.30
N ALA A 10 0.17 -1.93 -18.45
CA ALA A 10 0.23 -1.24 -19.73
C ALA A 10 -0.64 0.03 -19.77
N GLU A 11 -1.79 0.03 -19.08
CA GLU A 11 -2.61 1.25 -18.94
C GLU A 11 -1.92 2.28 -18.03
N LEU A 12 -1.31 1.86 -16.90
CA LEU A 12 -0.60 2.77 -16.00
C LEU A 12 0.68 3.34 -16.64
N ASP A 13 1.38 2.56 -17.46
CA ASP A 13 2.58 2.97 -18.19
C ASP A 13 2.29 4.07 -19.24
N GLY A 14 1.03 4.24 -19.61
CA GLY A 14 0.58 5.35 -20.46
C GLY A 14 0.55 6.71 -19.76
N PHE A 15 0.66 6.76 -18.44
CA PHE A 15 0.70 8.02 -17.69
C PHE A 15 2.13 8.59 -17.63
N THR A 16 2.24 9.90 -17.85
CA THR A 16 3.50 10.65 -17.69
C THR A 16 3.51 11.56 -16.45
N GLU A 17 2.35 11.69 -15.81
CA GLU A 17 2.12 12.48 -14.61
C GLU A 17 1.39 11.65 -13.57
N ARG A 18 1.19 12.22 -12.38
CA ARG A 18 0.47 11.59 -11.27
C ARG A 18 -0.87 10.99 -11.71
N ILE A 19 -1.06 9.70 -11.42
CA ILE A 19 -2.29 8.97 -11.76
C ILE A 19 -3.43 9.44 -10.84
N PRO A 20 -4.61 9.82 -11.40
CA PRO A 20 -5.76 10.23 -10.61
C PRO A 20 -6.28 9.09 -9.71
N LEU A 21 -6.70 9.42 -8.48
CA LEU A 21 -7.13 8.44 -7.48
C LEU A 21 -8.36 7.64 -7.93
N ASP A 22 -9.35 8.31 -8.49
CA ASP A 22 -10.58 7.69 -8.99
C ASP A 22 -10.30 6.70 -10.14
N PHE A 23 -9.42 7.07 -11.07
CA PHE A 23 -8.96 6.17 -12.12
C PHE A 23 -8.30 4.94 -11.50
N LEU A 24 -7.32 5.15 -10.64
CA LEU A 24 -6.52 4.07 -10.05
C LEU A 24 -7.39 3.08 -9.25
N THR A 25 -8.23 3.58 -8.36
CA THR A 25 -9.11 2.74 -7.53
C THR A 25 -10.14 2.01 -8.39
N HIS A 26 -10.72 2.68 -9.41
CA HIS A 26 -11.63 2.02 -10.35
C HIS A 26 -10.92 0.88 -11.09
N ARG A 27 -9.69 1.08 -11.58
CA ARG A 27 -8.96 0.00 -12.31
C ARG A 27 -8.58 -1.15 -11.37
N LEU A 28 -8.17 -0.85 -10.15
CA LEU A 28 -7.90 -1.87 -9.13
C LEU A 28 -9.14 -2.74 -8.83
N THR A 29 -10.35 -2.19 -8.84
CA THR A 29 -11.57 -2.99 -8.66
C THR A 29 -11.87 -3.92 -9.83
N LYS A 30 -11.38 -3.61 -11.03
CA LYS A 30 -11.58 -4.41 -12.25
C LYS A 30 -10.47 -5.42 -12.51
N LEU A 31 -9.37 -5.30 -11.78
CA LEU A 31 -8.22 -6.18 -11.92
C LEU A 31 -8.60 -7.61 -11.53
N GLU A 32 -8.38 -8.57 -12.43
CA GLU A 32 -8.63 -9.98 -12.20
C GLU A 32 -7.30 -10.74 -12.08
N VAL A 33 -6.92 -10.99 -10.84
CA VAL A 33 -5.65 -11.64 -10.49
C VAL A 33 -5.88 -12.71 -9.43
N SER A 34 -5.01 -13.70 -9.42
CA SER A 34 -4.88 -14.70 -8.36
C SER A 34 -3.63 -14.41 -7.53
N LEU A 35 -3.61 -14.88 -6.28
CA LEU A 35 -2.42 -14.74 -5.42
C LEU A 35 -1.19 -15.45 -6.03
N ASP A 36 -1.40 -16.50 -6.82
CA ASP A 36 -0.32 -17.26 -7.46
C ASP A 36 0.51 -16.42 -8.46
N GLU A 37 -0.09 -15.44 -9.11
CA GLU A 37 0.61 -14.52 -10.01
C GLU A 37 1.66 -13.68 -9.29
N PHE A 38 1.51 -13.52 -7.96
CA PHE A 38 2.45 -12.78 -7.12
C PHE A 38 3.42 -13.67 -6.35
N ARG A 39 3.43 -15.00 -6.58
CA ARG A 39 4.16 -15.99 -5.75
C ARG A 39 5.63 -15.60 -5.52
N GLN A 40 6.35 -15.16 -6.55
CA GLN A 40 7.76 -14.76 -6.42
C GLN A 40 7.98 -13.53 -5.52
N TYR A 41 6.95 -12.69 -5.34
CA TYR A 41 6.98 -11.47 -4.54
C TYR A 41 6.45 -11.67 -3.11
N LEU A 42 5.98 -12.88 -2.75
CA LEU A 42 5.44 -13.17 -1.43
C LEU A 42 6.54 -13.34 -0.37
N GLN A 43 7.29 -12.27 -0.14
CA GLN A 43 8.38 -12.24 0.83
C GLN A 43 7.95 -11.48 2.08
N PHE A 44 8.00 -12.16 3.24
CA PHE A 44 7.55 -11.62 4.53
C PHE A 44 8.74 -11.24 5.41
N GLY A 45 8.73 -10.02 5.94
CA GLY A 45 9.71 -9.58 6.92
C GLY A 45 9.50 -10.25 8.28
N ALA A 46 10.57 -10.41 9.05
CA ALA A 46 10.49 -11.01 10.39
C ALA A 46 9.94 -10.02 11.43
N ASN A 47 10.38 -8.77 11.40
CA ASN A 47 10.09 -7.75 12.41
C ASN A 47 9.03 -6.73 11.95
N THR A 48 8.98 -6.43 10.65
CA THR A 48 8.04 -5.50 10.04
C THR A 48 7.49 -6.09 8.74
N TYR A 49 6.42 -5.52 8.21
CA TYR A 49 5.94 -5.85 6.88
C TYR A 49 7.03 -5.59 5.84
N ARG A 50 6.86 -6.14 4.64
CA ARG A 50 7.84 -5.99 3.57
C ARG A 50 7.19 -5.43 2.31
N ARG A 51 7.83 -4.44 1.70
CA ARG A 51 7.43 -3.79 0.46
C ARG A 51 8.21 -4.41 -0.70
N ASN A 52 7.57 -5.25 -1.48
CA ASN A 52 8.19 -5.98 -2.58
C ASN A 52 7.80 -5.32 -3.91
N LEU A 53 8.78 -4.75 -4.62
CA LEU A 53 8.56 -4.11 -5.93
C LEU A 53 8.20 -5.16 -6.97
N ILE A 54 7.12 -4.94 -7.70
CA ILE A 54 6.67 -5.83 -8.77
C ILE A 54 6.67 -5.17 -10.15
N HIS A 55 6.51 -3.85 -10.19
CA HIS A 55 6.58 -3.07 -11.43
C HIS A 55 6.90 -1.60 -11.11
N GLU A 56 7.57 -0.92 -12.04
CA GLU A 56 7.89 0.48 -11.94
C GLU A 56 7.67 1.15 -13.32
N GLY A 57 6.78 2.14 -13.35
CA GLY A 57 6.55 2.99 -14.51
C GLY A 57 7.18 4.36 -14.34
N LEU A 58 7.01 5.23 -15.31
CA LEU A 58 7.60 6.58 -15.32
C LEU A 58 7.17 7.41 -14.11
N CYS A 59 5.91 7.29 -13.69
CA CYS A 59 5.32 8.13 -12.64
C CYS A 59 4.68 7.32 -11.49
N TYR A 60 4.99 6.02 -11.36
CA TYR A 60 4.44 5.21 -10.28
C TYR A 60 5.33 4.02 -9.92
N GLN A 61 5.08 3.44 -8.76
CA GLN A 61 5.56 2.12 -8.36
C GLN A 61 4.41 1.23 -7.91
N ALA A 62 4.47 -0.04 -8.31
CA ALA A 62 3.57 -1.10 -7.86
C ALA A 62 4.30 -2.04 -6.91
N LEU A 63 3.77 -2.20 -5.70
CA LEU A 63 4.38 -2.99 -4.63
C LEU A 63 3.40 -4.04 -4.12
N VAL A 64 3.89 -5.25 -3.88
CA VAL A 64 3.19 -6.23 -3.05
C VAL A 64 3.70 -6.11 -1.62
N LEU A 65 2.82 -5.77 -0.70
CA LEU A 65 3.12 -5.68 0.72
C LEU A 65 2.68 -6.97 1.42
N CYS A 66 3.62 -7.56 2.16
CA CYS A 66 3.42 -8.81 2.88
C CYS A 66 3.52 -8.58 4.39
N TRP A 67 2.43 -8.88 5.09
CA TRP A 67 2.24 -8.55 6.51
C TRP A 67 2.01 -9.83 7.31
N ARG A 68 2.84 -10.09 8.31
CA ARG A 68 2.55 -11.12 9.32
C ARG A 68 1.54 -10.58 10.33
N SER A 69 0.92 -11.50 11.06
CA SER A 69 0.05 -11.14 12.19
C SER A 69 0.73 -10.16 13.16
N GLY A 70 0.02 -9.10 13.53
CA GLY A 70 0.48 -8.03 14.43
C GLY A 70 1.30 -6.92 13.77
N GLN A 71 1.73 -7.08 12.51
CA GLN A 71 2.47 -6.05 11.80
C GLN A 71 1.57 -4.90 11.35
N ARG A 72 2.11 -3.69 11.39
CA ARG A 72 1.42 -2.45 11.01
C ARG A 72 2.39 -1.45 10.42
N SER A 73 1.90 -0.54 9.59
CA SER A 73 2.65 0.62 9.13
C SER A 73 2.82 1.64 10.27
N PRO A 74 3.75 2.60 10.18
CA PRO A 74 3.62 3.85 10.92
C PRO A 74 2.24 4.49 10.66
N ILE A 75 1.80 5.41 11.51
CA ILE A 75 0.73 6.35 11.15
C ILE A 75 1.39 7.35 10.21
N HIS A 76 0.90 7.48 8.98
CA HIS A 76 1.61 8.20 7.92
C HIS A 76 0.66 8.89 6.93
N ASP A 77 1.23 9.84 6.19
CA ASP A 77 0.63 10.48 5.02
C ASP A 77 1.33 10.01 3.73
N HIS A 78 0.83 10.47 2.58
CA HIS A 78 1.34 10.09 1.27
C HIS A 78 2.18 11.16 0.56
N ARG A 79 2.39 12.32 1.17
CA ARG A 79 3.29 13.39 0.68
C ARG A 79 3.16 13.71 -0.81
N GLY A 80 1.96 13.90 -1.30
CA GLY A 80 1.71 14.23 -2.71
C GLY A 80 1.60 13.02 -3.63
N SER A 81 1.68 11.78 -3.10
CA SER A 81 1.37 10.60 -3.88
C SER A 81 -0.13 10.27 -3.81
N THR A 82 -0.66 9.76 -4.92
CA THR A 82 -1.89 8.97 -4.95
C THR A 82 -1.54 7.55 -4.56
N CYS A 83 -2.30 6.94 -3.67
CA CYS A 83 -2.16 5.55 -3.27
C CYS A 83 -3.44 4.79 -3.54
N GLY A 84 -3.39 3.75 -4.37
CA GLY A 84 -4.46 2.76 -4.52
C GLY A 84 -4.03 1.44 -3.90
N VAL A 85 -4.92 0.84 -3.12
CA VAL A 85 -4.66 -0.42 -2.42
C VAL A 85 -5.72 -1.44 -2.76
N ARG A 86 -5.31 -2.68 -3.04
CA ARG A 86 -6.20 -3.85 -3.16
C ARG A 86 -5.69 -4.96 -2.26
N VAL A 87 -6.56 -5.52 -1.44
CA VAL A 87 -6.25 -6.74 -0.66
C VAL A 87 -6.27 -7.95 -1.58
N LEU A 88 -5.15 -8.67 -1.65
CA LEU A 88 -4.99 -9.89 -2.44
C LEU A 88 -5.32 -11.14 -1.62
N SER A 89 -5.00 -11.14 -0.32
CA SER A 89 -5.33 -12.23 0.60
C SER A 89 -5.34 -11.73 2.04
N GLY A 90 -6.23 -12.25 2.85
CA GLY A 90 -6.37 -11.89 4.27
C GLY A 90 -7.26 -10.67 4.49
N VAL A 91 -7.05 -9.98 5.60
CA VAL A 91 -7.85 -8.81 6.01
C VAL A 91 -6.92 -7.70 6.49
N ALA A 92 -6.96 -6.55 5.84
CA ALA A 92 -6.32 -5.32 6.29
C ALA A 92 -7.28 -4.55 7.21
N ILE A 93 -6.76 -4.01 8.30
CA ILE A 93 -7.46 -3.01 9.10
C ILE A 93 -6.83 -1.66 8.78
N GLU A 94 -7.62 -0.76 8.21
CA GLU A 94 -7.23 0.62 7.96
C GLU A 94 -7.85 1.51 9.03
N THR A 95 -7.02 2.29 9.71
CA THR A 95 -7.44 3.31 10.67
C THR A 95 -7.13 4.67 10.10
N LEU A 96 -8.13 5.53 10.03
CA LEU A 96 -8.05 6.89 9.52
C LEU A 96 -7.86 7.86 10.69
N PHE A 97 -7.10 8.91 10.46
CA PHE A 97 -6.81 9.94 11.45
C PHE A 97 -7.07 11.32 10.87
N ASP A 98 -7.43 12.23 11.75
CA ASP A 98 -7.51 13.65 11.46
C ASP A 98 -6.61 14.41 12.43
N GLN A 99 -6.36 15.69 12.15
CA GLN A 99 -5.46 16.52 12.93
C GLN A 99 -6.20 17.75 13.47
N THR A 100 -6.00 18.04 14.76
CA THR A 100 -6.46 19.29 15.38
C THR A 100 -5.62 20.48 14.89
N GLU A 101 -6.12 21.71 15.11
CA GLU A 101 -5.35 22.95 14.85
C GLU A 101 -4.03 22.98 15.63
N GLY A 102 -3.98 22.36 16.81
CA GLY A 102 -2.78 22.24 17.64
C GLY A 102 -1.80 21.16 17.20
N GLY A 103 -2.08 20.42 16.11
CA GLY A 103 -1.17 19.43 15.54
C GLY A 103 -1.33 18.01 16.12
N TRP A 104 -2.23 17.78 17.09
CA TRP A 104 -2.54 16.46 17.61
C TRP A 104 -3.35 15.65 16.62
N ILE A 105 -3.02 14.38 16.45
CA ILE A 105 -3.82 13.46 15.65
C ILE A 105 -4.77 12.64 16.52
N TYR A 106 -5.92 12.27 15.94
CA TYR A 106 -6.91 11.41 16.58
C TYR A 106 -7.56 10.51 15.54
N ALA A 107 -7.89 9.28 15.92
CA ALA A 107 -8.58 8.35 15.04
C ALA A 107 -10.02 8.81 14.78
N THR A 108 -10.42 8.86 13.51
CA THR A 108 -11.78 9.22 13.08
C THR A 108 -12.60 7.98 12.73
N GLY A 109 -11.95 6.87 12.42
CA GLY A 109 -12.62 5.63 12.11
C GLY A 109 -11.62 4.50 11.83
N SER A 110 -12.14 3.29 11.81
CA SER A 110 -11.39 2.10 11.42
C SER A 110 -12.33 1.15 10.70
N HIS A 111 -11.85 0.55 9.62
CA HIS A 111 -12.61 -0.41 8.84
C HIS A 111 -11.75 -1.57 8.37
N ALA A 112 -12.41 -2.71 8.14
CA ALA A 112 -11.75 -3.90 7.64
C ALA A 112 -11.92 -3.99 6.11
N LEU A 113 -10.83 -4.30 5.43
CA LEU A 113 -10.79 -4.56 4.00
C LEU A 113 -10.42 -6.04 3.80
N GLY A 114 -11.36 -6.81 3.30
CA GLY A 114 -11.16 -8.22 2.94
C GLY A 114 -10.61 -8.39 1.53
N GLU A 115 -10.43 -9.64 1.13
CA GLU A 115 -9.94 -9.99 -0.20
C GLU A 115 -10.75 -9.32 -1.32
N ASN A 116 -10.06 -8.81 -2.32
CA ASN A 116 -10.59 -8.08 -3.48
C ASN A 116 -11.18 -6.70 -3.16
N GLN A 117 -11.23 -6.28 -1.91
CA GLN A 117 -11.62 -4.91 -1.58
C GLN A 117 -10.50 -3.92 -1.88
N VAL A 118 -10.92 -2.72 -2.27
CA VAL A 118 -10.03 -1.63 -2.71
C VAL A 118 -10.30 -0.41 -1.85
N CYS A 119 -9.24 0.27 -1.43
CA CYS A 119 -9.29 1.62 -0.89
C CYS A 119 -8.27 2.52 -1.59
N GLY A 120 -8.33 3.79 -1.30
CA GLY A 120 -7.35 4.74 -1.81
C GLY A 120 -7.25 5.96 -0.92
N SER A 121 -6.08 6.55 -0.93
CA SER A 121 -5.71 7.75 -0.17
C SER A 121 -4.72 8.58 -0.96
N GLN A 122 -4.57 9.83 -0.60
CA GLN A 122 -3.66 10.74 -1.30
C GLN A 122 -3.22 11.89 -0.40
N ASP A 123 -2.11 12.52 -0.82
CA ASP A 123 -1.60 13.77 -0.26
C ASP A 123 -1.40 13.72 1.26
N SER A 124 -2.24 14.42 2.00
CA SER A 124 -2.18 14.55 3.47
C SER A 124 -3.15 13.64 4.21
N ASP A 125 -3.79 12.71 3.53
CA ASP A 125 -4.64 11.70 4.18
C ASP A 125 -3.78 10.88 5.17
N ILE A 126 -4.12 10.94 6.46
CA ILE A 126 -3.36 10.28 7.52
C ILE A 126 -4.03 8.96 7.87
N HIS A 127 -3.28 7.87 7.75
CA HIS A 127 -3.79 6.55 8.08
C HIS A 127 -2.74 5.59 8.64
N GLN A 128 -3.21 4.44 9.09
CA GLN A 128 -2.39 3.28 9.44
C GLN A 128 -3.04 2.01 8.88
N VAL A 129 -2.26 1.16 8.25
CA VAL A 129 -2.68 -0.18 7.83
C VAL A 129 -2.09 -1.22 8.79
N SER A 130 -2.89 -2.21 9.18
CA SER A 130 -2.50 -3.24 10.14
C SER A 130 -3.04 -4.61 9.74
N ASN A 131 -2.27 -5.67 10.00
CA ASN A 131 -2.75 -7.04 10.06
C ASN A 131 -3.00 -7.41 11.52
N LEU A 132 -4.25 -7.33 11.98
CA LEU A 132 -4.66 -7.65 13.35
C LEU A 132 -5.22 -9.08 13.50
N ARG A 133 -5.04 -9.93 12.47
CA ARG A 133 -5.52 -11.32 12.49
C ARG A 133 -4.65 -12.19 13.41
N PRO A 134 -5.19 -13.34 13.87
CA PRO A 134 -4.45 -14.30 14.68
C PRO A 134 -3.13 -14.75 14.04
N ARG A 135 -2.24 -15.28 14.88
CA ARG A 135 -0.95 -15.81 14.44
C ARG A 135 -1.12 -16.87 13.35
N GLY A 136 -0.39 -16.72 12.25
CA GLY A 136 -0.43 -17.58 11.08
C GLY A 136 -1.35 -17.06 9.96
N GLU A 137 -2.23 -16.10 10.24
CA GLU A 137 -3.07 -15.45 9.22
C GLU A 137 -2.35 -14.22 8.66
N ASN A 138 -1.72 -14.40 7.50
CA ASN A 138 -1.00 -13.33 6.84
C ASN A 138 -1.96 -12.44 6.03
N LEU A 139 -1.52 -11.20 5.77
CA LEU A 139 -2.15 -10.28 4.84
C LEU A 139 -1.20 -10.04 3.67
N VAL A 140 -1.74 -10.01 2.47
CA VAL A 140 -1.04 -9.59 1.25
C VAL A 140 -1.88 -8.52 0.56
N SER A 141 -1.26 -7.41 0.22
CA SER A 141 -1.93 -6.28 -0.44
C SER A 141 -1.09 -5.73 -1.59
N LEU A 142 -1.76 -5.37 -2.68
CA LEU A 142 -1.18 -4.66 -3.82
C LEU A 142 -1.36 -3.17 -3.60
N HIS A 143 -0.26 -2.43 -3.67
CA HIS A 143 -0.22 -0.97 -3.52
C HIS A 143 0.35 -0.34 -4.78
N ILE A 144 -0.31 0.69 -5.29
CA ILE A 144 0.18 1.53 -6.38
C ILE A 144 0.37 2.94 -5.84
N TYR A 145 1.59 3.45 -5.90
CA TYR A 145 1.93 4.82 -5.49
C TYR A 145 2.30 5.66 -6.70
N SER A 146 1.63 6.79 -6.91
CA SER A 146 1.91 7.71 -8.01
C SER A 146 1.96 9.17 -7.51
N PRO A 147 3.12 9.84 -7.59
CA PRO A 147 4.44 9.27 -7.85
C PRO A 147 4.88 8.26 -6.78
N ALA A 148 6.05 7.64 -6.97
CA ALA A 148 6.63 6.69 -6.01
C ALA A 148 6.76 7.30 -4.60
N LEU A 149 6.24 6.60 -3.58
CA LEU A 149 6.30 7.03 -2.19
C LEU A 149 7.59 6.49 -1.54
N LEU A 150 8.65 7.28 -1.59
CA LEU A 150 9.97 6.92 -1.04
C LEU A 150 10.11 7.34 0.42
N VAL A 151 9.51 8.47 0.79
CA VAL A 151 9.53 9.02 2.15
C VAL A 151 8.12 9.39 2.57
N MET A 152 7.67 8.90 3.71
CA MET A 152 6.37 9.19 4.30
C MET A 152 6.52 10.21 5.42
N GLY A 153 5.56 11.12 5.59
CA GLY A 153 5.39 11.85 6.83
C GLY A 153 4.85 10.90 7.90
N THR A 154 5.36 10.94 9.10
CA THR A 154 4.89 10.10 10.21
C THR A 154 4.39 10.92 11.37
N TYR A 155 3.44 10.35 12.12
CA TYR A 155 2.71 11.02 13.19
C TYR A 155 2.73 10.19 14.46
N SER A 156 2.67 10.87 15.62
CA SER A 156 2.62 10.29 16.95
C SER A 156 1.26 10.51 17.61
N LEU A 157 0.80 9.51 18.37
CA LEU A 157 -0.38 9.64 19.24
C LEU A 157 -0.05 10.26 20.61
N THR A 158 1.23 10.41 20.94
CA THR A 158 1.70 10.83 22.25
C THR A 158 2.27 12.23 22.28
N ASP A 159 2.49 12.82 21.10
CA ASP A 159 3.00 14.20 20.95
C ASP A 159 2.64 14.74 19.55
N VAL A 160 2.95 16.02 19.30
CA VAL A 160 2.68 16.70 18.02
C VAL A 160 3.86 16.60 17.04
N THR A 161 4.84 15.75 17.32
CA THR A 161 6.03 15.61 16.50
C THR A 161 5.68 14.93 15.17
N ARG A 162 6.10 15.55 14.10
CA ARG A 162 6.09 14.95 12.75
C ARG A 162 7.47 14.43 12.44
N GLY A 163 7.53 13.17 12.07
CA GLY A 163 8.74 12.52 11.62
C GLY A 163 8.74 12.24 10.12
N GLU A 164 9.80 11.62 9.69
CA GLU A 164 9.93 11.05 8.35
C GLU A 164 10.32 9.59 8.46
N PHE A 165 9.79 8.78 7.58
CA PHE A 165 10.09 7.37 7.52
C PHE A 165 10.38 6.96 6.08
N THR A 166 11.57 6.41 5.88
CA THR A 166 11.96 5.77 4.61
C THR A 166 11.81 4.27 4.79
N ASP A 167 10.80 3.70 4.14
CA ASP A 167 10.53 2.26 4.23
C ASP A 167 11.27 1.54 3.09
N PRO A 168 12.15 0.57 3.39
CA PRO A 168 12.91 -0.14 2.37
C PRO A 168 12.01 -0.81 1.34
N ILE A 169 12.33 -0.62 0.06
CA ILE A 169 11.72 -1.32 -1.07
C ILE A 169 12.67 -2.42 -1.51
N TYR A 170 12.15 -3.62 -1.64
CA TYR A 170 12.91 -4.79 -2.07
C TYR A 170 12.60 -5.09 -3.54
N ALA A 171 13.59 -4.90 -4.40
CA ALA A 171 13.53 -5.29 -5.80
C ALA A 171 14.10 -6.71 -5.96
N PHE A 172 13.52 -7.47 -6.89
CA PHE A 172 13.98 -8.79 -7.26
C PHE A 172 14.66 -8.67 -8.62
N ALA A 173 15.94 -9.05 -8.71
CA ALA A 173 16.60 -9.16 -10.01
C ALA A 173 16.01 -10.36 -10.74
N ASP A 174 15.58 -10.16 -11.98
CA ASP A 174 15.16 -11.26 -12.85
C ASP A 174 16.32 -12.27 -12.98
N GLY A 175 16.12 -13.50 -12.50
CA GLY A 175 17.00 -14.62 -12.73
C GLY A 175 18.09 -14.93 -11.69
N ALA A 176 18.10 -14.32 -10.51
CA ALA A 176 18.96 -14.74 -9.40
C ALA A 176 18.21 -15.64 -8.41
N GLY A 177 17.72 -16.78 -8.87
CA GLY A 177 17.38 -17.91 -8.02
C GLY A 177 18.65 -18.73 -7.79
N ILE A 178 19.19 -18.68 -6.58
CA ILE A 178 20.05 -19.75 -6.03
C ILE A 178 19.23 -20.44 -4.96
#